data_8c8afab202798311feff12d9ada6c73a
#
_entry.id   8c8afab202798311feff12d9ada6c73a
#
_cell.length_a   1.000
_cell.length_b   1.000
_cell.length_c   1.000
_cell.angle_alpha   90.00
_cell.angle_beta   90.00
_cell.angle_gamma   90.00
#
_symmetry.space_group_name_H-M   'P 1'
#
loop_
_entity.id
_entity.type
_entity.pdbx_description
1 polymer ?
#
loop_
_entity_poly.entity_id
_entity_poly.type
_entity_poly.pdbx_seq_one_letter_code
_entity_poly.pdbx_strand_id
1 'polypeptide(L)'
;MKRVLCALIFCLVCVLAVDVNAQTWPSRPFKLIVPTGPGAATDVMARMLADGVSRKLDQPMVVENIPGASGIVAHQTVARAAPDGYTFLFTNTSGLAINLISFKQLPYDPTKDFTAVAMVCNQGPQMISVNAELPVKTLSDLIAYAKANRGKLSIAFDTTAGAAAFGAKLFNRRADLGLVEVPYRSAAQMTQDVASGVNQVMISSVAAAQSVVDAGKVRRIAITSKTRFRGLPDLPAVSETLPGIAVDGFFAIVAPAGTPADIVARLNREIAEYLKSPEIQQRLISFGLATEGAGTPAGTAQFIRNEQDHWRALAQELDVEPQ
;
A
#
# COMPACT_ATOMS: atom_id res chain seq x y z
N MET A 1 1.65 -67.36 -28.17
CA MET A 1 2.37 -66.86 -26.94
C MET A 1 2.80 -65.39 -27.04
N LYS A 2 3.51 -64.95 -28.10
CA LYS A 2 3.98 -63.52 -28.19
C LYS A 2 2.88 -62.46 -28.14
N ARG A 3 1.72 -62.71 -28.79
CA ARG A 3 0.55 -61.76 -28.82
C ARG A 3 -0.14 -61.61 -27.46
N VAL A 4 -0.21 -62.66 -26.66
CA VAL A 4 -0.80 -62.64 -25.31
C VAL A 4 0.12 -61.93 -24.34
N LEU A 5 1.42 -62.09 -24.48
CA LEU A 5 2.46 -61.42 -23.67
C LEU A 5 2.44 -59.89 -23.93
N CYS A 6 2.31 -59.46 -25.20
CA CYS A 6 2.19 -58.04 -25.54
C CYS A 6 0.90 -57.40 -25.00
N ALA A 7 -0.23 -58.12 -25.00
CA ALA A 7 -1.47 -57.63 -24.42
C ALA A 7 -1.41 -57.47 -22.88
N LEU A 8 -0.76 -58.44 -22.21
CA LEU A 8 -0.53 -58.36 -20.76
C LEU A 8 0.41 -57.21 -20.35
N ILE A 9 1.47 -56.93 -21.11
CA ILE A 9 2.35 -55.81 -20.89
C ILE A 9 1.65 -54.48 -21.15
N PHE A 10 0.78 -54.38 -22.20
CA PHE A 10 0.01 -53.18 -22.48
C PHE A 10 -1.03 -52.88 -21.40
N CYS A 11 -1.73 -53.93 -20.89
CA CYS A 11 -2.64 -53.77 -19.74
C CYS A 11 -1.90 -53.36 -18.46
N LEU A 12 -0.68 -53.87 -18.21
CA LEU A 12 0.10 -53.55 -17.02
C LEU A 12 0.60 -52.10 -17.06
N VAL A 13 0.93 -51.57 -18.24
CA VAL A 13 1.32 -50.13 -18.42
C VAL A 13 0.14 -49.20 -18.24
N CYS A 14 -1.09 -49.59 -18.60
CA CYS A 14 -2.30 -48.79 -18.38
C CYS A 14 -2.76 -48.75 -16.91
N VAL A 15 -2.40 -49.73 -16.08
CA VAL A 15 -2.74 -49.76 -14.64
C VAL A 15 -1.79 -48.92 -13.81
N LEU A 16 -0.63 -48.54 -14.38
CA LEU A 16 0.34 -47.60 -13.74
C LEU A 16 0.10 -46.14 -14.12
N ALA A 17 -1.04 -45.82 -14.74
CA ALA A 17 -1.55 -44.44 -14.71
C ALA A 17 -1.98 -44.13 -13.27
N VAL A 18 -0.97 -43.94 -12.41
CA VAL A 18 -1.13 -43.36 -11.08
C VAL A 18 -1.87 -42.03 -11.31
N ASP A 19 -3.08 -41.94 -10.79
CA ASP A 19 -3.71 -40.66 -10.59
C ASP A 19 -2.69 -39.78 -9.85
N VAL A 20 -1.97 -38.95 -10.59
CA VAL A 20 -1.25 -37.81 -10.02
C VAL A 20 -2.38 -36.95 -9.49
N ASN A 21 -2.81 -37.26 -8.26
CA ASN A 21 -3.58 -36.33 -7.49
C ASN A 21 -2.73 -35.06 -7.46
N ALA A 22 -3.10 -34.11 -8.34
CA ALA A 22 -2.49 -32.79 -8.32
C ALA A 22 -2.67 -32.30 -6.88
N GLN A 23 -1.58 -32.31 -6.13
CA GLN A 23 -1.60 -31.87 -4.73
C GLN A 23 -2.28 -30.53 -4.68
N THR A 24 -3.44 -30.46 -4.03
CA THR A 24 -4.20 -29.20 -3.96
C THR A 24 -3.32 -28.15 -3.28
N TRP A 25 -3.02 -27.08 -4.01
CA TRP A 25 -2.30 -25.95 -3.43
C TRP A 25 -3.14 -25.28 -2.34
N PRO A 26 -2.52 -24.85 -1.21
CA PRO A 26 -1.17 -25.12 -0.76
C PRO A 26 -1.06 -26.47 -0.03
N SER A 27 0.02 -27.20 -0.28
CA SER A 27 0.30 -28.49 0.39
C SER A 27 1.36 -28.37 1.50
N ARG A 28 1.91 -27.18 1.70
CA ARG A 28 2.93 -26.81 2.70
C ARG A 28 2.82 -25.34 3.06
N PRO A 29 3.44 -24.89 4.17
CA PRO A 29 3.52 -23.47 4.50
C PRO A 29 4.10 -22.64 3.36
N PHE A 30 3.57 -21.42 3.19
CA PHE A 30 4.00 -20.47 2.17
C PHE A 30 4.28 -19.09 2.80
N LYS A 31 5.07 -18.27 2.12
CA LYS A 31 5.61 -17.03 2.67
C LYS A 31 4.84 -15.81 2.19
N LEU A 32 4.64 -14.85 3.10
CA LEU A 32 4.23 -13.49 2.79
C LEU A 32 5.36 -12.54 3.20
N ILE A 33 6.13 -12.09 2.22
CA ILE A 33 7.23 -11.15 2.42
C ILE A 33 6.65 -9.75 2.66
N VAL A 34 7.22 -9.03 3.64
CA VAL A 34 6.79 -7.67 4.02
C VAL A 34 7.99 -6.72 3.96
N PRO A 35 7.90 -5.57 3.25
CA PRO A 35 9.04 -4.67 3.02
C PRO A 35 9.36 -3.76 4.20
N THR A 36 8.78 -3.98 5.37
CA THR A 36 8.97 -3.17 6.57
C THR A 36 9.37 -4.03 7.76
N GLY A 37 9.93 -3.40 8.78
CA GLY A 37 10.27 -4.07 10.03
C GLY A 37 9.04 -4.53 10.82
N PRO A 38 9.21 -5.48 11.75
CA PRO A 38 8.15 -5.93 12.64
C PRO A 38 7.52 -4.78 13.43
N GLY A 39 6.19 -4.82 13.60
CA GLY A 39 5.42 -3.82 14.34
C GLY A 39 5.04 -2.57 13.53
N ALA A 40 5.56 -2.40 12.32
CA ALA A 40 5.06 -1.37 11.41
C ALA A 40 3.60 -1.67 10.98
N ALA A 41 2.83 -0.63 10.61
CA ALA A 41 1.43 -0.81 10.19
C ALA A 41 1.28 -1.86 9.07
N THR A 42 2.19 -1.86 8.09
CA THR A 42 2.23 -2.86 7.01
C THR A 42 2.41 -4.28 7.55
N ASP A 43 3.30 -4.49 8.54
CA ASP A 43 3.53 -5.79 9.17
C ASP A 43 2.31 -6.26 9.95
N VAL A 44 1.70 -5.37 10.73
CA VAL A 44 0.48 -5.70 11.50
C VAL A 44 -0.66 -6.14 10.58
N MET A 45 -0.86 -5.43 9.46
CA MET A 45 -1.87 -5.80 8.47
C MET A 45 -1.56 -7.11 7.76
N ALA A 46 -0.28 -7.31 7.39
CA ALA A 46 0.14 -8.56 6.76
C ALA A 46 -0.09 -9.77 7.67
N ARG A 47 0.21 -9.65 8.98
CA ARG A 47 -0.04 -10.70 9.97
C ARG A 47 -1.52 -10.96 10.18
N MET A 48 -2.33 -9.90 10.26
CA MET A 48 -3.78 -10.02 10.36
C MET A 48 -4.36 -10.79 9.16
N LEU A 49 -3.92 -10.45 7.95
CA LEU A 49 -4.34 -11.13 6.74
C LEU A 49 -3.84 -12.59 6.70
N ALA A 50 -2.55 -12.79 7.00
CA ALA A 50 -1.92 -14.11 7.00
C ALA A 50 -2.63 -15.07 7.96
N ASP A 51 -2.99 -14.61 9.16
CA ASP A 51 -3.74 -15.40 10.14
C ASP A 51 -5.13 -15.80 9.61
N GLY A 52 -5.87 -14.86 9.00
CA GLY A 52 -7.18 -15.15 8.42
C GLY A 52 -7.11 -16.13 7.24
N VAL A 53 -6.16 -15.94 6.34
CA VAL A 53 -5.96 -16.81 5.15
C VAL A 53 -5.45 -18.19 5.57
N SER A 54 -4.54 -18.28 6.54
CA SER A 54 -4.03 -19.56 7.04
C SER A 54 -5.15 -20.48 7.54
N ARG A 55 -6.11 -19.92 8.27
CA ARG A 55 -7.28 -20.69 8.75
C ARG A 55 -8.18 -21.20 7.61
N LYS A 56 -8.24 -20.48 6.49
CA LYS A 56 -9.06 -20.85 5.34
C LYS A 56 -8.39 -21.88 4.44
N LEU A 57 -7.08 -21.84 4.35
CA LEU A 57 -6.30 -22.72 3.47
C LEU A 57 -5.76 -23.96 4.20
N ASP A 58 -5.95 -24.05 5.52
CA ASP A 58 -5.40 -25.11 6.39
C ASP A 58 -3.88 -25.29 6.20
N GLN A 59 -3.21 -24.19 5.88
CA GLN A 59 -1.75 -24.10 5.73
C GLN A 59 -1.25 -22.75 6.21
N PRO A 60 -0.15 -22.69 6.96
CA PRO A 60 0.41 -21.45 7.46
C PRO A 60 0.88 -20.52 6.34
N MET A 61 0.39 -19.28 6.31
CA MET A 61 0.98 -18.16 5.60
C MET A 61 1.95 -17.46 6.56
N VAL A 62 3.25 -17.67 6.36
CA VAL A 62 4.30 -17.19 7.27
C VAL A 62 4.75 -15.80 6.85
N VAL A 63 4.59 -14.81 7.73
CA VAL A 63 5.06 -13.44 7.48
C VAL A 63 6.57 -13.37 7.74
N GLU A 64 7.32 -12.90 6.74
CA GLU A 64 8.75 -12.67 6.79
C GLU A 64 9.07 -11.20 6.46
N ASN A 65 9.67 -10.48 7.40
CA ASN A 65 10.02 -9.08 7.24
C ASN A 65 11.40 -8.93 6.59
N ILE A 66 11.45 -8.21 5.47
CA ILE A 66 12.70 -7.86 4.75
C ILE A 66 12.73 -6.33 4.58
N PRO A 67 13.10 -5.57 5.63
CA PRO A 67 13.18 -4.12 5.55
C PRO A 67 14.43 -3.67 4.78
N GLY A 68 14.41 -2.44 4.28
CA GLY A 68 15.58 -1.77 3.70
C GLY A 68 15.31 -1.07 2.37
N ALA A 69 16.04 0.01 2.14
CA ALA A 69 16.04 0.79 0.90
C ALA A 69 14.63 1.08 0.34
N SER A 70 13.74 1.67 1.14
CA SER A 70 12.35 1.94 0.74
C SER A 70 11.58 0.71 0.27
N GLY A 71 11.90 -0.48 0.84
CA GLY A 71 11.29 -1.75 0.49
C GLY A 71 11.90 -2.44 -0.75
N ILE A 72 12.87 -1.83 -1.41
CA ILE A 72 13.49 -2.35 -2.65
C ILE A 72 14.02 -3.79 -2.44
N VAL A 73 14.63 -4.08 -1.29
CA VAL A 73 15.20 -5.41 -1.00
C VAL A 73 14.13 -6.50 -1.01
N ALA A 74 12.98 -6.26 -0.37
CA ALA A 74 11.85 -7.19 -0.35
C ALA A 74 11.28 -7.44 -1.75
N HIS A 75 11.07 -6.38 -2.53
CA HIS A 75 10.56 -6.46 -3.90
C HIS A 75 11.50 -7.26 -4.79
N GLN A 76 12.81 -6.97 -4.74
CA GLN A 76 13.83 -7.73 -5.48
C GLN A 76 13.85 -9.21 -5.08
N THR A 77 13.71 -9.50 -3.80
CA THR A 77 13.67 -10.88 -3.29
C THR A 77 12.51 -11.66 -3.91
N VAL A 78 11.31 -11.06 -3.93
CA VAL A 78 10.13 -11.72 -4.51
C VAL A 78 10.17 -11.75 -6.03
N ALA A 79 10.65 -10.70 -6.70
CA ALA A 79 10.83 -10.68 -8.15
C ALA A 79 11.71 -11.83 -8.68
N ARG A 80 12.66 -12.29 -7.85
CA ARG A 80 13.58 -13.40 -8.17
C ARG A 80 13.15 -14.75 -7.61
N ALA A 81 12.07 -14.81 -6.85
CA ALA A 81 11.59 -16.08 -6.28
C ALA A 81 10.95 -16.96 -7.36
N ALA A 82 10.92 -18.28 -7.10
CA ALA A 82 10.25 -19.22 -7.99
C ALA A 82 8.73 -18.88 -8.07
N PRO A 83 8.12 -18.91 -9.27
CA PRO A 83 6.71 -18.64 -9.45
C PRO A 83 5.83 -19.86 -9.12
N ASP A 84 6.16 -20.57 -8.04
CA ASP A 84 5.54 -21.84 -7.63
C ASP A 84 4.33 -21.66 -6.68
N GLY A 85 3.99 -20.41 -6.34
CA GLY A 85 2.89 -20.09 -5.45
C GLY A 85 3.22 -20.21 -3.95
N TYR A 86 4.49 -20.31 -3.57
CA TYR A 86 4.89 -20.40 -2.15
C TYR A 86 5.60 -19.16 -1.63
N THR A 87 5.72 -18.11 -2.45
CA THR A 87 6.26 -16.82 -2.04
C THR A 87 5.38 -15.70 -2.60
N PHE A 88 4.89 -14.84 -1.72
CA PHE A 88 4.08 -13.66 -2.05
C PHE A 88 4.68 -12.43 -1.41
N LEU A 89 4.31 -11.26 -1.90
CA LEU A 89 4.71 -9.98 -1.36
C LEU A 89 3.47 -9.18 -0.93
N PHE A 90 3.42 -8.77 0.33
CA PHE A 90 2.54 -7.72 0.78
C PHE A 90 3.19 -6.38 0.47
N THR A 91 2.64 -5.63 -0.43
CA THR A 91 3.25 -4.42 -0.98
C THR A 91 2.32 -3.21 -0.92
N ASN A 92 2.85 -2.05 -1.25
CA ASN A 92 2.14 -0.78 -1.20
C ASN A 92 2.45 0.11 -2.41
N THR A 93 1.85 1.28 -2.45
CA THR A 93 2.06 2.33 -3.46
C THR A 93 3.53 2.62 -3.70
N SER A 94 4.35 2.71 -2.64
CA SER A 94 5.78 3.03 -2.80
C SER A 94 6.49 1.99 -3.64
N GLY A 95 6.30 0.71 -3.33
CA GLY A 95 6.99 -0.38 -4.03
C GLY A 95 6.57 -0.60 -5.48
N LEU A 96 5.29 -0.37 -5.80
CA LEU A 96 4.74 -0.66 -7.12
C LEU A 96 4.60 0.57 -8.04
N ALA A 97 4.59 1.79 -7.50
CA ALA A 97 4.37 3.00 -8.29
C ALA A 97 5.43 4.09 -8.02
N ILE A 98 5.65 4.48 -6.76
CA ILE A 98 6.49 5.64 -6.45
C ILE A 98 7.98 5.34 -6.69
N ASN A 99 8.46 4.14 -6.37
CA ASN A 99 9.87 3.80 -6.61
C ASN A 99 10.26 3.91 -8.09
N LEU A 100 9.33 3.66 -9.03
CA LEU A 100 9.55 3.82 -10.48
C LEU A 100 9.98 5.23 -10.88
N ILE A 101 9.54 6.23 -10.13
CA ILE A 101 9.77 7.64 -10.44
C ILE A 101 10.77 8.30 -9.48
N SER A 102 11.10 7.62 -8.37
CA SER A 102 12.01 8.15 -7.36
C SER A 102 13.45 7.65 -7.50
N PHE A 103 13.67 6.55 -8.20
CA PHE A 103 15.00 5.95 -8.35
C PHE A 103 15.38 5.79 -9.82
N LYS A 104 16.60 6.20 -10.18
CA LYS A 104 17.15 6.03 -11.54
C LYS A 104 17.31 4.58 -11.95
N GLN A 105 17.60 3.72 -10.97
CA GLN A 105 17.79 2.29 -11.19
C GLN A 105 17.09 1.50 -10.10
N LEU A 106 16.19 0.61 -10.50
CA LEU A 106 15.56 -0.36 -9.62
C LEU A 106 16.06 -1.76 -9.97
N PRO A 107 16.38 -2.61 -8.98
CA PRO A 107 16.79 -4.00 -9.22
C PRO A 107 15.61 -4.94 -9.49
N TYR A 108 14.41 -4.42 -9.71
CA TYR A 108 13.18 -5.09 -10.11
C TYR A 108 12.35 -4.17 -11.01
N ASP A 109 11.49 -4.75 -11.84
CA ASP A 109 10.54 -4.02 -12.69
C ASP A 109 9.11 -4.20 -12.14
N PRO A 110 8.50 -3.19 -11.47
CA PRO A 110 7.16 -3.31 -10.93
C PRO A 110 6.07 -3.59 -11.97
N THR A 111 6.38 -3.40 -13.26
CA THR A 111 5.41 -3.61 -14.35
C THR A 111 5.46 -5.02 -14.94
N LYS A 112 6.57 -5.76 -14.73
CA LYS A 112 6.82 -7.05 -15.37
C LYS A 112 7.09 -8.19 -14.40
N ASP A 113 7.73 -7.92 -13.26
CA ASP A 113 8.27 -8.95 -12.38
C ASP A 113 7.21 -9.53 -11.43
N PHE A 114 5.97 -8.98 -11.46
CA PHE A 114 4.93 -9.41 -10.54
C PHE A 114 3.62 -9.76 -11.24
N THR A 115 2.97 -10.79 -10.70
CA THR A 115 1.57 -11.12 -10.97
C THR A 115 0.71 -10.58 -9.84
N ALA A 116 -0.28 -9.74 -10.14
CA ALA A 116 -1.21 -9.22 -9.15
C ALA A 116 -2.11 -10.35 -8.62
N VAL A 117 -2.28 -10.39 -7.30
CA VAL A 117 -3.13 -11.37 -6.62
C VAL A 117 -4.40 -10.74 -6.08
N ALA A 118 -4.28 -9.74 -5.22
CA ALA A 118 -5.43 -9.13 -4.55
C ALA A 118 -5.13 -7.69 -4.10
N MET A 119 -6.13 -6.83 -4.17
CA MET A 119 -6.13 -5.58 -3.44
C MET A 119 -6.45 -5.85 -1.97
N VAL A 120 -5.71 -5.24 -1.04
CA VAL A 120 -6.01 -5.32 0.39
C VAL A 120 -6.73 -4.05 0.85
N CYS A 121 -6.22 -2.90 0.48
CA CYS A 121 -6.94 -1.65 0.59
C CYS A 121 -6.61 -0.75 -0.60
N ASN A 122 -7.60 -0.01 -1.08
CA ASN A 122 -7.50 0.91 -2.20
C ASN A 122 -7.70 2.38 -1.78
N GLN A 123 -7.84 2.63 -0.49
CA GLN A 123 -7.94 3.95 0.08
C GLN A 123 -7.12 4.03 1.36
N GLY A 124 -6.04 4.80 1.31
CA GLY A 124 -5.15 5.10 2.44
C GLY A 124 -4.76 6.58 2.39
N PRO A 125 -5.70 7.49 2.73
CA PRO A 125 -5.50 8.91 2.59
C PRO A 125 -4.34 9.40 3.45
N GLN A 126 -3.66 10.41 2.97
CA GLN A 126 -2.86 11.27 3.81
C GLN A 126 -3.76 12.35 4.42
N MET A 127 -3.41 12.84 5.58
CA MET A 127 -4.18 13.83 6.31
C MET A 127 -3.37 15.12 6.44
N ILE A 128 -3.95 16.25 6.01
CA ILE A 128 -3.43 17.58 6.30
C ILE A 128 -3.88 17.94 7.70
N SER A 129 -2.93 18.26 8.55
CA SER A 129 -3.17 18.70 9.92
C SER A 129 -2.30 19.89 10.26
N VAL A 130 -2.73 20.67 11.24
CA VAL A 130 -2.02 21.88 11.69
C VAL A 130 -1.80 21.86 13.20
N ASN A 131 -0.77 22.54 13.66
CA ASN A 131 -0.63 22.86 15.08
C ASN A 131 -1.91 23.53 15.61
N ALA A 132 -2.40 23.12 16.78
CA ALA A 132 -3.69 23.59 17.32
C ALA A 132 -3.72 25.09 17.63
N GLU A 133 -2.56 25.72 17.89
CA GLU A 133 -2.42 27.15 18.16
C GLU A 133 -2.55 28.00 16.87
N LEU A 134 -2.42 27.39 15.69
CA LEU A 134 -2.58 28.11 14.44
C LEU A 134 -4.05 28.60 14.29
N PRO A 135 -4.31 29.87 13.93
CA PRO A 135 -5.65 30.43 13.88
C PRO A 135 -6.41 30.04 12.59
N VAL A 136 -6.38 28.72 12.28
CA VAL A 136 -7.09 28.14 11.12
C VAL A 136 -7.93 26.94 11.55
N LYS A 137 -9.11 26.79 10.98
CA LYS A 137 -10.05 25.70 11.31
C LYS A 137 -10.46 24.88 10.09
N THR A 138 -10.34 25.45 8.91
CA THR A 138 -10.73 24.83 7.64
C THR A 138 -9.57 24.84 6.64
N LEU A 139 -9.71 24.08 5.56
CA LEU A 139 -8.73 24.10 4.46
C LEU A 139 -8.67 25.49 3.81
N SER A 140 -9.79 26.16 3.66
CA SER A 140 -9.84 27.53 3.11
C SER A 140 -9.11 28.53 4.01
N ASP A 141 -9.27 28.42 5.35
CA ASP A 141 -8.54 29.26 6.30
C ASP A 141 -7.03 29.00 6.19
N LEU A 142 -6.61 27.73 6.10
CA LEU A 142 -5.19 27.37 5.95
C LEU A 142 -4.61 27.98 4.67
N ILE A 143 -5.31 27.87 3.56
CA ILE A 143 -4.88 28.45 2.28
C ILE A 143 -4.73 29.97 2.39
N ALA A 144 -5.74 30.66 2.92
CA ALA A 144 -5.71 32.10 3.08
C ALA A 144 -4.60 32.56 4.01
N TYR A 145 -4.45 31.86 5.15
CA TYR A 145 -3.43 32.17 6.14
C TYR A 145 -2.00 31.94 5.60
N ALA A 146 -1.78 30.84 4.88
CA ALA A 146 -0.48 30.53 4.28
C ALA A 146 -0.09 31.59 3.23
N LYS A 147 -1.03 31.99 2.37
CA LYS A 147 -0.79 33.05 1.36
C LYS A 147 -0.45 34.39 2.00
N ALA A 148 -1.11 34.75 3.11
CA ALA A 148 -0.81 35.97 3.85
C ALA A 148 0.53 35.93 4.61
N ASN A 149 1.06 34.74 4.88
CA ASN A 149 2.29 34.50 5.62
C ASN A 149 3.34 33.73 4.79
N ARG A 150 3.43 34.01 3.50
CA ARG A 150 4.27 33.33 2.55
C ARG A 150 5.73 33.22 3.03
N GLY A 151 6.31 32.03 2.99
CA GLY A 151 7.67 31.75 3.45
C GLY A 151 7.87 31.70 4.98
N LYS A 152 6.80 31.95 5.77
CA LYS A 152 6.90 31.92 7.24
C LYS A 152 6.37 30.62 7.87
N LEU A 153 5.61 29.85 7.13
CA LEU A 153 5.05 28.57 7.59
C LEU A 153 5.78 27.41 6.94
N SER A 154 5.87 26.32 7.68
CA SER A 154 6.44 25.06 7.18
C SER A 154 5.38 23.99 7.05
N ILE A 155 5.60 23.06 6.09
CA ILE A 155 4.86 21.83 5.91
C ILE A 155 5.79 20.64 6.09
N ALA A 156 5.56 19.86 7.14
CA ALA A 156 6.30 18.67 7.47
C ALA A 156 5.67 17.41 6.86
N PHE A 157 6.50 16.47 6.44
CA PHE A 157 6.06 15.17 5.93
C PHE A 157 7.11 14.10 6.22
N ASP A 158 6.66 12.86 6.40
CA ASP A 158 7.54 11.72 6.57
C ASP A 158 8.02 11.21 5.20
N THR A 159 9.25 10.77 5.14
CA THR A 159 9.96 10.29 3.95
C THR A 159 10.11 11.33 2.83
N THR A 160 11.14 11.18 2.02
CA THR A 160 11.39 12.06 0.87
C THR A 160 10.73 11.55 -0.43
N ALA A 161 10.30 10.28 -0.43
CA ALA A 161 9.78 9.57 -1.60
C ALA A 161 8.57 8.70 -1.23
N GLY A 162 7.52 9.31 -0.68
CA GLY A 162 6.28 8.64 -0.29
C GLY A 162 5.05 9.48 -0.58
N ALA A 163 3.86 8.91 -0.42
CA ALA A 163 2.60 9.60 -0.69
C ALA A 163 2.46 10.93 0.08
N ALA A 164 2.94 10.99 1.34
CA ALA A 164 2.92 12.22 2.12
C ALA A 164 3.78 13.32 1.50
N ALA A 165 4.99 12.99 1.03
CA ALA A 165 5.88 13.95 0.38
C ALA A 165 5.29 14.51 -0.91
N PHE A 166 4.76 13.63 -1.77
CA PHE A 166 4.06 14.05 -2.99
C PHE A 166 2.83 14.89 -2.68
N GLY A 167 2.03 14.47 -1.68
CA GLY A 167 0.86 15.22 -1.24
C GLY A 167 1.21 16.62 -0.73
N ALA A 168 2.30 16.76 0.04
CA ALA A 168 2.79 18.05 0.54
C ALA A 168 3.21 18.97 -0.61
N LYS A 169 4.04 18.47 -1.52
CA LYS A 169 4.51 19.22 -2.69
C LYS A 169 3.35 19.64 -3.60
N LEU A 170 2.45 18.71 -3.90
CA LEU A 170 1.29 18.96 -4.75
C LEU A 170 0.36 20.02 -4.13
N PHE A 171 0.06 19.91 -2.84
CA PHE A 171 -0.75 20.88 -2.11
C PHE A 171 -0.09 22.25 -2.10
N ASN A 172 1.19 22.32 -1.73
CA ASN A 172 1.96 23.57 -1.70
C ASN A 172 2.01 24.26 -3.08
N ARG A 173 2.28 23.49 -4.14
CA ARG A 173 2.40 24.01 -5.52
C ARG A 173 1.05 24.46 -6.08
N ARG A 174 0.02 23.58 -6.06
CA ARG A 174 -1.28 23.88 -6.68
C ARG A 174 -2.08 24.96 -5.96
N ALA A 175 -1.95 25.08 -4.65
CA ALA A 175 -2.57 26.13 -3.89
C ALA A 175 -1.72 27.42 -3.83
N ASP A 176 -0.50 27.40 -4.36
CA ASP A 176 0.49 28.51 -4.36
C ASP A 176 0.71 29.07 -2.94
N LEU A 177 1.05 28.19 -2.00
CA LEU A 177 1.10 28.54 -0.57
C LEU A 177 2.44 29.15 -0.14
N GLY A 178 3.54 28.76 -0.79
CA GLY A 178 4.89 29.16 -0.42
C GLY A 178 5.32 28.64 0.95
N LEU A 179 4.86 27.44 1.34
CA LEU A 179 5.28 26.76 2.56
C LEU A 179 6.70 26.22 2.41
N VAL A 180 7.48 26.29 3.51
CA VAL A 180 8.81 25.66 3.57
C VAL A 180 8.64 24.17 3.77
N GLU A 181 9.15 23.36 2.86
CA GLU A 181 9.04 21.91 2.89
C GLU A 181 10.08 21.29 3.81
N VAL A 182 9.63 20.51 4.81
CA VAL A 182 10.49 19.92 5.84
C VAL A 182 10.33 18.40 5.88
N PRO A 183 11.23 17.64 5.23
CA PRO A 183 11.20 16.20 5.25
C PRO A 183 11.74 15.62 6.57
N TYR A 184 11.06 14.61 7.10
CA TYR A 184 11.45 13.87 8.30
C TYR A 184 11.76 12.40 7.98
N ARG A 185 12.72 11.84 8.70
CA ARG A 185 13.01 10.39 8.65
C ARG A 185 12.15 9.59 9.63
N SER A 186 11.51 10.27 10.59
CA SER A 186 10.67 9.67 11.62
C SER A 186 9.35 10.40 11.70
N ALA A 187 8.24 9.70 11.47
CA ALA A 187 6.90 10.23 11.66
C ALA A 187 6.64 10.65 13.12
N ALA A 188 7.21 9.93 14.08
CA ALA A 188 7.07 10.27 15.50
C ALA A 188 7.73 11.62 15.85
N GLN A 189 8.94 11.88 15.33
CA GLN A 189 9.61 13.18 15.53
C GLN A 189 8.81 14.30 14.84
N MET A 190 8.38 14.08 13.60
CA MET A 190 7.57 15.03 12.85
C MET A 190 6.29 15.43 13.60
N THR A 191 5.54 14.47 14.11
CA THR A 191 4.29 14.73 14.84
C THR A 191 4.53 15.50 16.14
N GLN A 192 5.63 15.23 16.85
CA GLN A 192 6.01 15.98 18.05
C GLN A 192 6.41 17.42 17.72
N ASP A 193 7.18 17.65 16.67
CA ASP A 193 7.61 18.97 16.24
C ASP A 193 6.42 19.83 15.79
N VAL A 194 5.42 19.23 15.13
CA VAL A 194 4.17 19.93 14.80
C VAL A 194 3.33 20.18 16.06
N ALA A 195 3.22 19.22 16.96
CA ALA A 195 2.50 19.39 18.22
C ALA A 195 3.09 20.48 19.12
N SER A 196 4.41 20.69 19.07
CA SER A 196 5.11 21.75 19.81
C SER A 196 5.20 23.10 19.07
N GLY A 197 4.73 23.18 17.81
CA GLY A 197 4.72 24.41 17.02
C GLY A 197 6.02 24.70 16.27
N VAL A 198 7.01 23.81 16.29
CA VAL A 198 8.24 23.92 15.47
C VAL A 198 7.89 23.97 13.98
N ASN A 199 6.95 23.11 13.56
CA ASN A 199 6.33 23.20 12.25
C ASN A 199 4.82 23.47 12.39
N GLN A 200 4.23 24.17 11.42
CA GLN A 200 2.85 24.63 11.51
C GLN A 200 1.88 23.66 10.86
N VAL A 201 2.27 23.01 9.77
CA VAL A 201 1.46 22.09 8.98
C VAL A 201 2.16 20.76 8.85
N MET A 202 1.41 19.66 8.80
CA MET A 202 1.94 18.36 8.39
C MET A 202 1.01 17.64 7.43
N ILE A 203 1.60 16.79 6.60
CA ILE A 203 0.91 15.72 5.89
C ILE A 203 1.44 14.39 6.38
N SER A 204 0.52 13.55 6.86
CA SER A 204 0.84 12.23 7.42
C SER A 204 -0.30 11.24 7.20
N SER A 205 -0.05 9.95 7.41
CA SER A 205 -1.16 9.00 7.53
C SER A 205 -2.06 9.34 8.72
N VAL A 206 -3.33 8.95 8.65
CA VAL A 206 -4.31 9.16 9.73
C VAL A 206 -3.80 8.57 11.05
N ALA A 207 -3.26 7.36 11.00
CA ALA A 207 -2.76 6.66 12.19
C ALA A 207 -1.56 7.37 12.84
N ALA A 208 -0.63 7.92 12.05
CA ALA A 208 0.57 8.56 12.57
C ALA A 208 0.26 9.82 13.42
N ALA A 209 -0.80 10.56 13.06
CA ALA A 209 -1.18 11.77 13.78
C ALA A 209 -2.14 11.53 14.97
N GLN A 210 -2.66 10.31 15.13
CA GLN A 210 -3.78 10.05 16.05
C GLN A 210 -3.49 10.52 17.48
N SER A 211 -2.35 10.17 18.03
CA SER A 211 -2.01 10.49 19.44
C SER A 211 -1.92 11.98 19.73
N VAL A 212 -1.36 12.78 18.81
CA VAL A 212 -1.23 14.24 18.98
C VAL A 212 -2.54 14.98 18.70
N VAL A 213 -3.41 14.38 17.88
CA VAL A 213 -4.79 14.85 17.66
C VAL A 213 -5.65 14.61 18.90
N ASP A 214 -5.59 13.39 19.47
CA ASP A 214 -6.33 13.04 20.71
C ASP A 214 -5.87 13.89 21.91
N ALA A 215 -4.60 14.26 21.94
CA ALA A 215 -4.06 15.20 22.92
C ALA A 215 -4.47 16.68 22.68
N GLY A 216 -5.21 16.98 21.62
CA GLY A 216 -5.65 18.33 21.26
C GLY A 216 -4.51 19.27 20.81
N LYS A 217 -3.32 18.73 20.52
CA LYS A 217 -2.14 19.52 20.11
C LYS A 217 -2.09 19.79 18.60
N VAL A 218 -2.83 18.97 17.84
CA VAL A 218 -2.90 19.04 16.38
C VAL A 218 -4.35 18.97 15.96
N ARG A 219 -4.74 19.80 14.99
CA ARG A 219 -6.08 19.83 14.41
C ARG A 219 -6.06 19.21 13.01
N ARG A 220 -6.99 18.29 12.74
CA ARG A 220 -7.26 17.76 11.40
C ARG A 220 -7.92 18.84 10.55
N ILE A 221 -7.49 18.98 9.29
CA ILE A 221 -8.02 19.98 8.36
C ILE A 221 -8.69 19.34 7.16
N ALA A 222 -8.04 18.40 6.48
CA ALA A 222 -8.57 17.73 5.30
C ALA A 222 -7.82 16.41 5.04
N ILE A 223 -8.38 15.58 4.19
CA ILE A 223 -7.70 14.37 3.67
C ILE A 223 -7.38 14.53 2.19
N THR A 224 -6.35 13.83 1.73
CA THR A 224 -5.84 13.94 0.35
C THR A 224 -6.53 12.99 -0.63
N SER A 225 -7.43 12.13 -0.20
CA SER A 225 -8.16 11.23 -1.08
C SER A 225 -9.12 11.97 -2.01
N LYS A 226 -9.49 11.32 -3.11
CA LYS A 226 -10.44 11.85 -4.10
C LYS A 226 -11.82 12.16 -3.51
N THR A 227 -12.25 11.36 -2.54
CA THR A 227 -13.52 11.48 -1.81
C THR A 227 -13.25 11.44 -0.32
N ARG A 228 -14.23 11.82 0.49
CA ARG A 228 -14.12 11.72 1.96
C ARG A 228 -13.84 10.29 2.39
N PHE A 229 -12.99 10.17 3.38
CA PHE A 229 -12.65 8.87 3.98
C PHE A 229 -13.78 8.44 4.94
N ARG A 230 -14.30 7.22 4.76
CA ARG A 230 -15.43 6.75 5.56
C ARG A 230 -15.14 6.62 7.07
N GLY A 231 -13.87 6.52 7.46
CA GLY A 231 -13.44 6.53 8.86
C GLY A 231 -13.43 7.94 9.49
N LEU A 232 -13.49 9.00 8.66
CA LEU A 232 -13.51 10.40 9.08
C LEU A 232 -14.49 11.17 8.18
N PRO A 233 -15.81 10.85 8.21
CA PRO A 233 -16.78 11.37 7.24
C PRO A 233 -16.99 12.89 7.33
N ASP A 234 -16.73 13.47 8.48
CA ASP A 234 -16.86 14.92 8.70
C ASP A 234 -15.63 15.71 8.19
N LEU A 235 -14.52 15.02 7.93
CA LEU A 235 -13.31 15.66 7.42
C LEU A 235 -13.39 15.79 5.89
N PRO A 236 -13.30 17.02 5.33
CA PRO A 236 -13.43 17.23 3.89
C PRO A 236 -12.23 16.61 3.14
N ALA A 237 -12.47 16.21 1.90
CA ALA A 237 -11.40 15.91 0.97
C ALA A 237 -10.80 17.21 0.41
N VAL A 238 -9.50 17.25 0.21
CA VAL A 238 -8.80 18.41 -0.41
C VAL A 238 -9.43 18.76 -1.75
N SER A 239 -9.83 17.75 -2.52
CA SER A 239 -10.48 17.89 -3.83
C SER A 239 -11.80 18.68 -3.81
N GLU A 240 -12.48 18.79 -2.66
CA GLU A 240 -13.70 19.60 -2.51
C GLU A 240 -13.38 21.11 -2.58
N THR A 241 -12.18 21.52 -2.20
CA THR A 241 -11.72 22.91 -2.23
C THR A 241 -10.74 23.17 -3.39
N LEU A 242 -9.90 22.18 -3.69
CA LEU A 242 -8.86 22.24 -4.73
C LEU A 242 -9.02 21.03 -5.66
N PRO A 243 -9.88 21.11 -6.69
CA PRO A 243 -10.09 20.01 -7.63
C PRO A 243 -8.80 19.51 -8.25
N GLY A 244 -8.71 18.20 -8.40
CA GLY A 244 -7.55 17.52 -8.99
C GLY A 244 -6.43 17.15 -8.01
N ILE A 245 -6.45 17.65 -6.77
CA ILE A 245 -5.54 17.15 -5.74
C ILE A 245 -6.14 15.88 -5.14
N ALA A 246 -5.55 14.73 -5.47
CA ALA A 246 -5.85 13.45 -4.86
C ALA A 246 -4.56 12.64 -4.73
N VAL A 247 -4.24 12.23 -3.52
CA VAL A 247 -3.08 11.39 -3.20
C VAL A 247 -3.53 10.36 -2.19
N ASP A 248 -3.65 9.13 -2.65
CA ASP A 248 -4.02 7.97 -1.83
C ASP A 248 -2.89 6.94 -1.81
N GLY A 249 -2.85 6.16 -0.73
CA GLY A 249 -2.05 4.97 -0.67
C GLY A 249 -2.91 3.72 -0.91
N PHE A 250 -2.28 2.65 -1.39
CA PHE A 250 -2.90 1.33 -1.48
C PHE A 250 -1.99 0.25 -0.91
N PHE A 251 -2.60 -0.89 -0.58
CA PHE A 251 -1.88 -2.12 -0.25
C PHE A 251 -2.44 -3.26 -1.09
N ALA A 252 -1.53 -4.08 -1.62
CA ALA A 252 -1.87 -5.21 -2.47
C ALA A 252 -1.00 -6.42 -2.14
N ILE A 253 -1.44 -7.59 -2.55
CA ILE A 253 -0.62 -8.79 -2.61
C ILE A 253 -0.28 -9.06 -4.06
N VAL A 254 1.00 -9.32 -4.30
CA VAL A 254 1.53 -9.75 -5.58
C VAL A 254 2.36 -11.02 -5.42
N ALA A 255 2.52 -11.75 -6.50
CA ALA A 255 3.37 -12.95 -6.60
C ALA A 255 4.46 -12.70 -7.63
N PRO A 256 5.52 -13.54 -7.72
CA PRO A 256 6.47 -13.53 -8.83
C PRO A 256 5.73 -13.67 -10.17
N ALA A 257 6.24 -13.00 -11.20
CA ALA A 257 5.68 -13.14 -12.56
C ALA A 257 5.66 -14.60 -13.01
N GLY A 258 4.55 -15.02 -13.63
CA GLY A 258 4.39 -16.40 -14.09
C GLY A 258 3.84 -17.38 -13.04
N THR A 259 3.48 -16.90 -11.84
CA THR A 259 2.77 -17.73 -10.84
C THR A 259 1.46 -18.28 -11.46
N PRO A 260 1.17 -19.59 -11.33
CA PRO A 260 0.00 -20.23 -11.94
C PRO A 260 -1.32 -19.52 -11.61
N ALA A 261 -2.17 -19.37 -12.62
CA ALA A 261 -3.40 -18.58 -12.52
C ALA A 261 -4.42 -19.19 -11.53
N ASP A 262 -4.45 -20.48 -11.38
CA ASP A 262 -5.29 -21.21 -10.41
C ASP A 262 -4.89 -20.94 -8.97
N ILE A 263 -3.58 -20.89 -8.69
CA ILE A 263 -3.02 -20.48 -7.38
C ILE A 263 -3.40 -19.03 -7.06
N VAL A 264 -3.18 -18.12 -8.02
CA VAL A 264 -3.54 -16.71 -7.89
C VAL A 264 -5.03 -16.55 -7.61
N ALA A 265 -5.88 -17.22 -8.39
CA ALA A 265 -7.32 -17.17 -8.21
C ALA A 265 -7.79 -17.77 -6.87
N ARG A 266 -7.15 -18.86 -6.42
CA ARG A 266 -7.44 -19.46 -5.11
C ARG A 266 -7.11 -18.50 -3.98
N LEU A 267 -5.91 -17.95 -3.96
CA LEU A 267 -5.49 -17.00 -2.91
C LEU A 267 -6.33 -15.72 -2.94
N ASN A 268 -6.62 -15.17 -4.12
CA ASN A 268 -7.50 -14.01 -4.27
C ASN A 268 -8.87 -14.25 -3.63
N ARG A 269 -9.49 -15.41 -3.87
CA ARG A 269 -10.80 -15.74 -3.32
C ARG A 269 -10.78 -15.78 -1.78
N GLU A 270 -9.77 -16.40 -1.17
CA GLU A 270 -9.68 -16.49 0.29
C GLU A 270 -9.44 -15.11 0.94
N ILE A 271 -8.63 -14.27 0.29
CA ILE A 271 -8.44 -12.87 0.70
C ILE A 271 -9.75 -12.09 0.56
N ALA A 272 -10.46 -12.25 -0.55
CA ALA A 272 -11.73 -11.56 -0.79
C ALA A 272 -12.78 -11.91 0.28
N GLU A 273 -12.90 -13.17 0.63
CA GLU A 273 -13.83 -13.60 1.69
C GLU A 273 -13.41 -13.04 3.07
N TYR A 274 -12.11 -13.01 3.37
CA TYR A 274 -11.62 -12.44 4.61
C TYR A 274 -11.90 -10.95 4.74
N LEU A 275 -11.67 -10.18 3.68
CA LEU A 275 -11.88 -8.73 3.66
C LEU A 275 -13.37 -8.32 3.71
N LYS A 276 -14.32 -9.23 3.45
CA LYS A 276 -15.75 -8.95 3.60
C LYS A 276 -16.21 -8.85 5.06
N SER A 277 -15.43 -9.38 6.01
CA SER A 277 -15.79 -9.36 7.42
C SER A 277 -15.94 -7.92 7.93
N PRO A 278 -17.06 -7.56 8.58
CA PRO A 278 -17.25 -6.23 9.18
C PRO A 278 -16.17 -5.90 10.21
N GLU A 279 -15.70 -6.88 10.97
CA GLU A 279 -14.63 -6.72 11.94
C GLU A 279 -13.32 -6.27 11.26
N ILE A 280 -12.97 -6.94 10.16
CA ILE A 280 -11.76 -6.60 9.38
C ILE A 280 -11.90 -5.23 8.74
N GLN A 281 -13.06 -4.90 8.21
CA GLN A 281 -13.37 -3.57 7.67
C GLN A 281 -13.18 -2.47 8.73
N GLN A 282 -13.72 -2.66 9.94
CA GLN A 282 -13.56 -1.73 11.05
C GLN A 282 -12.10 -1.61 11.49
N ARG A 283 -11.38 -2.72 11.50
CA ARG A 283 -9.96 -2.73 11.85
C ARG A 283 -9.11 -1.99 10.81
N LEU A 284 -9.39 -2.14 9.52
CA LEU A 284 -8.73 -1.32 8.48
C LEU A 284 -9.01 0.17 8.69
N ILE A 285 -10.25 0.53 8.98
CA ILE A 285 -10.62 1.93 9.25
C ILE A 285 -9.84 2.49 10.45
N SER A 286 -9.64 1.72 11.51
CA SER A 286 -8.85 2.17 12.67
C SER A 286 -7.37 2.43 12.34
N PHE A 287 -6.84 1.83 11.26
CA PHE A 287 -5.52 2.15 10.71
C PHE A 287 -5.53 3.31 9.70
N GLY A 288 -6.67 3.94 9.47
CA GLY A 288 -6.82 4.99 8.45
C GLY A 288 -6.89 4.43 7.03
N LEU A 289 -7.35 3.20 6.87
CA LEU A 289 -7.42 2.48 5.61
C LEU A 289 -8.85 2.06 5.30
N ALA A 290 -9.19 1.96 4.03
CA ALA A 290 -10.46 1.39 3.60
C ALA A 290 -10.26 0.47 2.38
N THR A 291 -11.17 -0.50 2.25
CA THR A 291 -11.16 -1.43 1.13
C THR A 291 -12.56 -1.56 0.55
N GLU A 292 -12.64 -1.70 -0.77
CA GLU A 292 -13.83 -2.12 -1.51
C GLU A 292 -13.84 -3.64 -1.76
N GLY A 293 -12.88 -4.34 -1.14
CA GLY A 293 -12.65 -5.77 -1.30
C GLY A 293 -11.43 -6.08 -2.17
N ALA A 294 -11.10 -7.36 -2.28
CA ALA A 294 -9.89 -7.80 -2.98
C ALA A 294 -9.92 -7.55 -4.51
N GLY A 295 -11.10 -7.33 -5.08
CA GLY A 295 -11.26 -7.28 -6.52
C GLY A 295 -10.89 -8.61 -7.20
N THR A 296 -10.75 -8.58 -8.52
CA THR A 296 -10.15 -9.69 -9.27
C THR A 296 -8.65 -9.45 -9.47
N PRO A 297 -7.83 -10.49 -9.70
CA PRO A 297 -6.42 -10.30 -10.03
C PRO A 297 -6.19 -9.37 -11.22
N ALA A 298 -7.01 -9.46 -12.26
CA ALA A 298 -6.96 -8.58 -13.43
C ALA A 298 -7.33 -7.13 -13.07
N GLY A 299 -8.36 -6.94 -12.23
CA GLY A 299 -8.76 -5.62 -11.71
C GLY A 299 -7.67 -4.99 -10.85
N THR A 300 -7.03 -5.77 -9.98
CA THR A 300 -5.88 -5.33 -9.18
C THR A 300 -4.70 -4.92 -10.07
N ALA A 301 -4.39 -5.71 -11.10
CA ALA A 301 -3.35 -5.37 -12.06
C ALA A 301 -3.66 -4.05 -12.81
N GLN A 302 -4.91 -3.86 -13.22
CA GLN A 302 -5.32 -2.61 -13.89
C GLN A 302 -5.24 -1.42 -12.95
N PHE A 303 -5.68 -1.57 -11.69
CA PHE A 303 -5.56 -0.53 -10.67
C PHE A 303 -4.09 -0.10 -10.48
N ILE A 304 -3.18 -1.08 -10.34
CA ILE A 304 -1.74 -0.81 -10.17
C ILE A 304 -1.20 -0.03 -11.39
N ARG A 305 -1.56 -0.40 -12.62
CA ARG A 305 -1.15 0.35 -13.82
C ARG A 305 -1.66 1.78 -13.82
N ASN A 306 -2.93 1.98 -13.48
CA ASN A 306 -3.51 3.32 -13.40
C ASN A 306 -2.80 4.19 -12.35
N GLU A 307 -2.44 3.60 -11.21
CA GLU A 307 -1.66 4.28 -10.18
C GLU A 307 -0.25 4.62 -10.68
N GLN A 308 0.43 3.71 -11.37
CA GLN A 308 1.75 3.98 -11.96
C GLN A 308 1.70 5.18 -12.92
N ASP A 309 0.66 5.26 -13.76
CA ASP A 309 0.47 6.37 -14.69
C ASP A 309 0.15 7.67 -13.97
N HIS A 310 -0.71 7.60 -12.95
CA HIS A 310 -1.03 8.75 -12.10
C HIS A 310 0.21 9.32 -11.41
N TRP A 311 1.02 8.46 -10.80
CA TRP A 311 2.24 8.89 -10.10
C TRP A 311 3.31 9.42 -11.04
N ARG A 312 3.43 8.88 -12.27
CA ARG A 312 4.31 9.46 -13.31
C ARG A 312 3.87 10.87 -13.69
N ALA A 313 2.57 11.08 -13.89
CA ALA A 313 2.04 12.40 -14.21
C ALA A 313 2.30 13.41 -13.08
N LEU A 314 2.10 13.00 -11.81
CA LEU A 314 2.42 13.83 -10.65
C LEU A 314 3.92 14.14 -10.54
N ALA A 315 4.78 13.17 -10.79
CA ALA A 315 6.24 13.41 -10.76
C ALA A 315 6.68 14.41 -11.82
N GLN A 316 6.13 14.33 -13.03
CA GLN A 316 6.37 15.30 -14.10
C GLN A 316 5.86 16.70 -13.72
N GLU A 317 4.63 16.80 -13.18
CA GLU A 317 4.08 18.07 -12.72
C GLU A 317 4.92 18.72 -11.62
N LEU A 318 5.48 17.93 -10.73
CA LEU A 318 6.24 18.39 -9.56
C LEU A 318 7.74 18.53 -9.83
N ASP A 319 8.19 18.29 -11.07
CA ASP A 319 9.60 18.28 -11.47
C ASP A 319 10.47 17.39 -10.55
N VAL A 320 9.96 16.22 -10.21
CA VAL A 320 10.67 15.28 -9.33
C VAL A 320 11.76 14.58 -10.13
N GLU A 321 13.01 14.81 -9.74
CA GLU A 321 14.15 14.11 -10.31
C GLU A 321 14.42 12.79 -9.58
N PRO A 322 14.56 11.66 -10.29
CA PRO A 322 14.97 10.40 -9.69
C PRO A 322 16.35 10.46 -9.04
N GLN A 323 16.50 9.87 -7.88
CA GLN A 323 17.75 9.78 -7.10
C GLN A 323 18.69 8.70 -7.64
#